data_fcd039d12e5146a8ce0da6af162a10ff
#
_entry.id   fcd039d12e5146a8ce0da6af162a10ff
#
_cell.length_a   1.000
_cell.length_b   1.000
_cell.length_c   1.000
_cell.angle_alpha   90.00
_cell.angle_beta   90.00
_cell.angle_gamma   90.00
#
_symmetry.space_group_name_H-M   'P 1'
#
loop_
_entity.id
_entity.type
_entity.pdbx_description
1 polymer ?
#
loop_
_entity_poly.entity_id
_entity_poly.type
_entity_poly.pdbx_seq_one_letter_code
_entity_poly.pdbx_strand_id
1 'polypeptide(L)'
;MFFNFEMYVCMYVCMKRKILNVMPECYVDTNLIEYLLDGVVNHQHCCSKVVGQLNNTFADKFAIGIIDKDKVELGYIQACDEIAKTDHLTLLTHKSRHQYLITISPAVDKFVLDSAKEQGVDTEKYNLPSTLKEFTKLSKSVTSNTDERFKNLFAAINGNSEFRALKMTLKYLLDKQYNTDISELTRIFGGEAREENRITGEV
;
A
#
# COMPACT_ATOMS: atom_id res chain seq x y z
N MET A 1 32.13 10.18 -33.84
CA MET A 1 31.21 10.97 -32.99
C MET A 1 30.01 10.11 -32.59
N PHE A 2 30.27 9.13 -31.71
CA PHE A 2 29.23 8.18 -31.18
C PHE A 2 29.24 8.26 -29.66
N PHE A 3 28.69 9.40 -29.14
CA PHE A 3 28.42 9.56 -27.73
C PHE A 3 26.95 9.97 -27.58
N ASN A 4 26.26 9.36 -26.60
CA ASN A 4 25.02 9.84 -25.99
C ASN A 4 23.69 9.17 -26.27
N PHE A 5 23.60 7.98 -26.86
CA PHE A 5 22.31 7.30 -26.87
C PHE A 5 22.09 6.46 -25.58
N GLU A 6 23.12 5.77 -25.10
CA GLU A 6 23.03 4.94 -23.86
C GLU A 6 22.88 5.77 -22.58
N MET A 7 23.46 6.98 -22.53
CA MET A 7 23.36 7.86 -21.36
C MET A 7 21.97 8.49 -21.24
N TYR A 8 21.27 8.75 -22.37
CA TYR A 8 19.87 9.21 -22.36
C TYR A 8 18.89 8.11 -21.95
N VAL A 9 19.10 6.86 -22.36
CA VAL A 9 18.29 5.72 -21.96
C VAL A 9 18.46 5.44 -20.46
N CYS A 10 19.66 5.56 -19.90
CA CYS A 10 19.90 5.37 -18.47
C CYS A 10 19.28 6.49 -17.59
N MET A 11 19.20 7.74 -18.08
CA MET A 11 18.52 8.83 -17.36
C MET A 11 16.99 8.71 -17.37
N TYR A 12 16.38 8.11 -18.41
CA TYR A 12 14.93 7.94 -18.49
C TYR A 12 14.42 6.76 -17.64
N VAL A 13 15.26 5.81 -17.27
CA VAL A 13 14.88 4.58 -16.53
C VAL A 13 14.78 4.81 -15.01
N CYS A 14 15.16 5.97 -14.46
CA CYS A 14 15.26 6.18 -13.01
C CYS A 14 14.28 7.19 -12.40
N MET A 15 13.26 7.68 -13.11
CA MET A 15 12.24 8.54 -12.49
C MET A 15 11.01 7.72 -12.09
N LYS A 16 10.97 7.22 -10.86
CA LYS A 16 9.75 6.60 -10.31
C LYS A 16 8.56 7.55 -10.41
N ARG A 17 7.40 7.00 -10.80
CA ARG A 17 6.12 7.73 -10.88
C ARG A 17 5.77 8.33 -9.51
N LYS A 18 5.41 9.62 -9.46
CA LYS A 18 4.89 10.25 -8.24
C LYS A 18 3.39 10.00 -8.12
N ILE A 19 2.96 9.45 -6.97
CA ILE A 19 1.57 9.06 -6.66
C ILE A 19 1.16 9.80 -5.38
N LEU A 20 1.02 11.12 -5.47
CA LEU A 20 0.88 12.00 -4.31
C LEU A 20 -0.52 11.95 -3.64
N ASN A 21 -1.49 11.33 -4.27
CA ASN A 21 -2.83 11.09 -3.75
C ASN A 21 -2.96 9.77 -2.98
N VAL A 22 -1.87 9.04 -2.77
CA VAL A 22 -1.79 7.89 -1.87
C VAL A 22 -0.91 8.27 -0.68
N MET A 23 -1.49 8.19 0.52
CA MET A 23 -0.94 8.75 1.75
C MET A 23 -0.81 7.68 2.84
N PRO A 24 0.31 6.96 2.89
CA PRO A 24 0.64 6.07 4.01
C PRO A 24 1.06 6.87 5.25
N GLU A 25 0.77 6.29 6.43
CA GLU A 25 1.02 6.95 7.71
C GLU A 25 2.48 6.95 8.12
N CYS A 26 3.14 5.78 8.12
CA CYS A 26 4.46 5.64 8.70
C CYS A 26 5.54 5.25 7.67
N TYR A 27 6.79 5.11 8.11
CA TYR A 27 7.92 4.86 7.22
C TYR A 27 7.85 3.49 6.54
N VAL A 28 7.57 2.43 7.29
CA VAL A 28 7.47 1.08 6.71
C VAL A 28 6.22 0.92 5.84
N ASP A 29 5.10 1.57 6.19
CA ASP A 29 3.91 1.63 5.32
C ASP A 29 4.28 2.25 3.98
N THR A 30 5.02 3.36 4.02
CA THR A 30 5.48 4.05 2.82
C THR A 30 6.32 3.13 1.96
N ASN A 31 7.30 2.42 2.55
CA ASN A 31 8.14 1.46 1.84
C ASN A 31 7.29 0.33 1.20
N LEU A 32 6.32 -0.21 1.97
CA LEU A 32 5.41 -1.23 1.47
C LEU A 32 4.59 -0.72 0.26
N ILE A 33 3.95 0.44 0.41
CA ILE A 33 3.08 0.98 -0.64
C ILE A 33 3.88 1.39 -1.88
N GLU A 34 5.07 1.96 -1.70
CA GLU A 34 6.00 2.25 -2.81
C GLU A 34 6.45 0.97 -3.54
N TYR A 35 6.69 -0.11 -2.79
CA TYR A 35 6.98 -1.42 -3.37
C TYR A 35 5.78 -1.96 -4.18
N LEU A 36 4.57 -1.91 -3.63
CA LEU A 36 3.36 -2.45 -4.29
C LEU A 36 2.98 -1.67 -5.57
N LEU A 37 3.23 -0.36 -5.59
CA LEU A 37 2.84 0.54 -6.68
C LEU A 37 3.97 0.86 -7.65
N ASP A 38 5.20 0.46 -7.34
CA ASP A 38 6.43 0.87 -8.07
C ASP A 38 6.47 2.39 -8.31
N GLY A 39 6.28 3.16 -7.24
CA GLY A 39 6.18 4.62 -7.31
C GLY A 39 6.52 5.30 -5.99
N VAL A 40 6.63 6.62 -6.00
CA VAL A 40 6.85 7.45 -4.82
C VAL A 40 5.50 7.97 -4.33
N VAL A 41 5.14 7.66 -3.09
CA VAL A 41 3.88 8.07 -2.47
C VAL A 41 4.07 9.23 -1.48
N ASN A 42 2.97 9.76 -0.94
CA ASN A 42 2.96 10.95 -0.08
C ASN A 42 3.00 10.56 1.40
N HIS A 43 4.19 10.31 1.95
CA HIS A 43 4.40 9.96 3.36
C HIS A 43 3.89 11.05 4.33
N GLN A 44 3.14 10.67 5.38
CA GLN A 44 2.46 11.62 6.28
C GLN A 44 2.96 11.69 7.72
N HIS A 45 3.72 10.75 8.23
CA HIS A 45 4.26 10.65 9.60
C HIS A 45 3.28 10.29 10.72
N CYS A 46 1.98 10.52 10.57
CA CYS A 46 0.97 10.13 11.56
C CYS A 46 -0.45 10.14 10.97
N CYS A 47 -1.36 9.40 11.63
CA CYS A 47 -2.77 9.28 11.26
C CYS A 47 -3.46 10.65 11.11
N SER A 48 -3.28 11.56 12.05
CA SER A 48 -3.91 12.91 12.00
C SER A 48 -3.46 13.72 10.78
N LYS A 49 -2.23 13.55 10.31
CA LYS A 49 -1.78 14.18 9.07
C LYS A 49 -2.41 13.56 7.83
N VAL A 50 -2.56 12.22 7.78
CA VAL A 50 -3.30 11.55 6.71
C VAL A 50 -4.72 12.12 6.62
N VAL A 51 -5.46 12.13 7.74
CA VAL A 51 -6.81 12.67 7.81
C VAL A 51 -6.85 14.17 7.50
N GLY A 52 -5.88 14.94 7.98
CA GLY A 52 -5.73 16.36 7.66
C GLY A 52 -5.56 16.62 6.16
N GLN A 53 -4.77 15.81 5.46
CA GLN A 53 -4.61 15.89 4.01
C GLN A 53 -5.90 15.53 3.27
N LEU A 54 -6.60 14.46 3.70
CA LEU A 54 -7.88 14.07 3.14
C LEU A 54 -8.93 15.18 3.30
N ASN A 55 -8.99 15.82 4.46
CA ASN A 55 -9.97 16.87 4.74
C ASN A 55 -9.66 18.21 4.07
N ASN A 56 -8.39 18.54 3.83
CA ASN A 56 -7.98 19.86 3.36
C ASN A 56 -7.46 19.83 1.91
N THR A 57 -6.30 19.20 1.68
CA THR A 57 -5.64 19.22 0.35
C THR A 57 -6.41 18.44 -0.71
N PHE A 58 -7.08 17.37 -0.27
CA PHE A 58 -7.84 16.46 -1.13
C PHE A 58 -9.35 16.52 -0.89
N ALA A 59 -9.87 17.55 -0.21
CA ALA A 59 -11.30 17.67 0.16
C ALA A 59 -12.25 17.31 -1.00
N ASP A 60 -11.98 17.82 -2.20
CA ASP A 60 -12.80 17.63 -3.41
C ASP A 60 -12.08 16.77 -4.48
N LYS A 61 -11.06 16.02 -4.07
CA LYS A 61 -10.24 15.23 -5.00
C LYS A 61 -10.21 13.78 -4.59
N PHE A 62 -9.94 12.92 -5.58
CA PHE A 62 -9.67 11.51 -5.35
C PHE A 62 -8.40 11.33 -4.52
N ALA A 63 -8.48 10.56 -3.45
CA ALA A 63 -7.35 10.25 -2.59
C ALA A 63 -7.54 8.94 -1.81
N ILE A 64 -6.42 8.34 -1.40
CA ILE A 64 -6.36 7.11 -0.60
C ILE A 64 -5.49 7.36 0.61
N GLY A 65 -6.04 7.22 1.82
CA GLY A 65 -5.31 7.17 3.07
C GLY A 65 -5.01 5.74 3.48
N ILE A 66 -3.86 5.49 4.11
CA ILE A 66 -3.49 4.19 4.67
C ILE A 66 -2.96 4.42 6.07
N ILE A 67 -3.60 3.82 7.08
CA ILE A 67 -3.30 4.04 8.49
C ILE A 67 -3.38 2.75 9.30
N ASP A 68 -2.67 2.71 10.42
CA ASP A 68 -2.84 1.66 11.42
C ASP A 68 -4.19 1.80 12.15
N LYS A 69 -4.88 0.69 12.43
CA LYS A 69 -6.21 0.71 13.04
C LYS A 69 -6.20 1.21 14.49
N ASP A 70 -5.12 1.04 15.22
CA ASP A 70 -4.99 1.45 16.63
C ASP A 70 -4.97 2.98 16.82
N LYS A 71 -4.75 3.75 15.75
CA LYS A 71 -4.58 5.21 15.76
C LYS A 71 -5.72 5.98 15.08
N VAL A 72 -6.83 5.32 14.88
CA VAL A 72 -7.95 5.84 14.09
C VAL A 72 -8.56 7.10 14.70
N GLU A 73 -8.60 8.20 13.95
CA GLU A 73 -9.37 9.40 14.29
C GLU A 73 -10.86 9.15 14.04
N LEU A 74 -11.60 8.96 15.13
CA LEU A 74 -13.03 8.60 15.13
C LEU A 74 -13.90 9.52 14.25
N GLY A 75 -13.61 10.81 14.19
CA GLY A 75 -14.43 11.77 13.42
C GLY A 75 -14.43 11.51 11.91
N TYR A 76 -13.29 11.21 11.31
CA TYR A 76 -13.23 10.93 9.87
C TYR A 76 -13.87 9.58 9.52
N ILE A 77 -13.66 8.57 10.37
CA ILE A 77 -14.23 7.23 10.14
C ILE A 77 -15.74 7.22 10.21
N GLN A 78 -16.35 8.02 11.09
CA GLN A 78 -17.82 8.17 11.15
C GLN A 78 -18.43 8.70 9.83
N ALA A 79 -17.63 9.42 9.03
CA ALA A 79 -18.03 9.87 7.70
C ALA A 79 -17.78 8.84 6.59
N CYS A 80 -17.32 7.64 6.94
CA CYS A 80 -17.02 6.55 6.00
C CYS A 80 -17.98 5.37 6.19
N ASP A 81 -18.17 4.60 5.13
CA ASP A 81 -18.82 3.30 5.13
C ASP A 81 -17.76 2.20 4.89
N GLU A 82 -17.90 1.08 5.59
CA GLU A 82 -17.06 -0.09 5.35
C GLU A 82 -17.50 -0.78 4.06
N ILE A 83 -16.58 -0.97 3.11
CA ILE A 83 -16.82 -1.67 1.85
C ILE A 83 -16.52 -3.16 2.00
N ALA A 84 -15.34 -3.48 2.57
CA ALA A 84 -14.86 -4.84 2.71
C ALA A 84 -13.82 -4.94 3.82
N LYS A 85 -13.67 -6.18 4.34
CA LYS A 85 -12.72 -6.48 5.41
C LYS A 85 -12.12 -7.86 5.23
N THR A 86 -10.83 -7.98 5.59
CA THR A 86 -10.09 -9.23 5.73
C THR A 86 -9.59 -9.36 7.18
N ASP A 87 -8.69 -10.29 7.47
CA ASP A 87 -8.16 -10.45 8.82
C ASP A 87 -7.36 -9.23 9.28
N HIS A 88 -6.54 -8.64 8.40
CA HIS A 88 -5.71 -7.49 8.72
C HIS A 88 -6.17 -6.18 8.07
N LEU A 89 -6.90 -6.22 6.97
CA LEU A 89 -7.24 -5.03 6.21
C LEU A 89 -8.73 -4.68 6.32
N THR A 90 -9.05 -3.38 6.41
CA THR A 90 -10.41 -2.88 6.25
C THR A 90 -10.41 -1.76 5.23
N LEU A 91 -11.28 -1.83 4.24
CA LEU A 91 -11.46 -0.83 3.20
C LEU A 91 -12.71 -0.01 3.48
N LEU A 92 -12.54 1.29 3.58
CA LEU A 92 -13.59 2.27 3.85
C LEU A 92 -13.71 3.25 2.68
N THR A 93 -14.92 3.71 2.38
CA THR A 93 -15.20 4.81 1.44
C THR A 93 -15.84 5.97 2.16
N HIS A 94 -15.47 7.21 1.85
CA HIS A 94 -16.13 8.39 2.41
C HIS A 94 -17.52 8.57 1.78
N LYS A 95 -18.54 8.82 2.59
CA LYS A 95 -19.98 8.89 2.19
C LYS A 95 -20.29 9.92 1.10
N SER A 96 -19.51 10.99 1.00
CA SER A 96 -19.79 12.12 0.10
C SER A 96 -18.59 12.60 -0.71
N ARG A 97 -17.43 11.90 -0.64
CA ARG A 97 -16.21 12.29 -1.33
C ARG A 97 -15.61 11.09 -2.05
N HIS A 98 -14.83 11.33 -3.09
CA HIS A 98 -14.07 10.28 -3.78
C HIS A 98 -12.78 9.92 -3.02
N GLN A 99 -12.95 9.55 -1.75
CA GLN A 99 -11.85 9.25 -0.84
C GLN A 99 -12.02 7.86 -0.25
N TYR A 100 -10.92 7.15 -0.15
CA TYR A 100 -10.85 5.81 0.40
C TYR A 100 -9.86 5.78 1.55
N LEU A 101 -10.14 4.97 2.55
CA LEU A 101 -9.25 4.74 3.68
C LEU A 101 -9.04 3.23 3.83
N ILE A 102 -7.79 2.81 3.84
CA ILE A 102 -7.41 1.43 4.15
C ILE A 102 -6.81 1.44 5.55
N THR A 103 -7.42 0.70 6.47
CA THR A 103 -6.85 0.51 7.80
C THR A 103 -6.18 -0.86 7.91
N ILE A 104 -4.99 -0.90 8.53
CA ILE A 104 -4.23 -2.12 8.78
C ILE A 104 -4.32 -2.47 10.26
N SER A 105 -4.78 -3.68 10.58
CA SER A 105 -5.06 -4.13 11.96
C SER A 105 -4.09 -5.24 12.41
N PRO A 106 -3.51 -5.14 13.60
CA PRO A 106 -3.49 -3.96 14.45
C PRO A 106 -2.58 -2.86 13.91
N ALA A 107 -1.51 -3.23 13.18
CA ALA A 107 -0.54 -2.37 12.54
C ALA A 107 0.20 -3.13 11.44
N VAL A 108 0.86 -2.40 10.52
CA VAL A 108 1.60 -2.96 9.39
C VAL A 108 2.69 -3.95 9.81
N ASP A 109 3.34 -3.75 10.95
CA ASP A 109 4.37 -4.66 11.45
C ASP A 109 3.84 -6.07 11.67
N LYS A 110 2.68 -6.17 12.30
CA LYS A 110 2.01 -7.45 12.57
C LYS A 110 1.51 -8.08 11.28
N PHE A 111 0.93 -7.30 10.39
CA PHE A 111 0.48 -7.72 9.07
C PHE A 111 1.63 -8.35 8.25
N VAL A 112 2.81 -7.71 8.21
CA VAL A 112 3.98 -8.22 7.49
C VAL A 112 4.50 -9.51 8.11
N LEU A 113 4.60 -9.58 9.45
CA LEU A 113 5.08 -10.78 10.15
C LEU A 113 4.12 -11.96 9.99
N ASP A 114 2.80 -11.73 10.08
CA ASP A 114 1.80 -12.78 9.89
C ASP A 114 1.81 -13.28 8.45
N SER A 115 1.90 -12.37 7.47
CA SER A 115 2.04 -12.75 6.06
C SER A 115 3.30 -13.57 5.79
N ALA A 116 4.43 -13.22 6.43
CA ALA A 116 5.66 -14.00 6.32
C ALA A 116 5.49 -15.40 6.91
N LYS A 117 4.86 -15.50 8.08
CA LYS A 117 4.57 -16.77 8.73
C LYS A 117 3.65 -17.67 7.89
N GLU A 118 2.58 -17.13 7.32
CA GLU A 118 1.64 -17.86 6.44
C GLU A 118 2.32 -18.38 5.18
N GLN A 119 3.27 -17.62 4.63
CA GLN A 119 4.03 -18.01 3.44
C GLN A 119 5.24 -18.91 3.77
N GLY A 120 5.48 -19.23 5.04
CA GLY A 120 6.66 -20.00 5.47
C GLY A 120 7.98 -19.25 5.25
N VAL A 121 7.94 -17.92 5.20
CA VAL A 121 9.10 -17.06 4.97
C VAL A 121 9.75 -16.69 6.30
N ASP A 122 11.02 -17.03 6.45
CA ASP A 122 11.84 -16.66 7.59
C ASP A 122 12.40 -15.24 7.38
N THR A 123 11.99 -14.30 8.23
CA THR A 123 12.41 -12.89 8.13
C THR A 123 13.90 -12.69 8.41
N GLU A 124 14.52 -13.57 9.20
CA GLU A 124 15.96 -13.49 9.53
C GLU A 124 16.86 -13.69 8.31
N LYS A 125 16.40 -14.41 7.29
CA LYS A 125 17.07 -14.52 5.99
C LYS A 125 17.20 -13.20 5.25
N TYR A 126 16.38 -12.22 5.60
CA TYR A 126 16.41 -10.86 5.07
C TYR A 126 17.08 -9.86 6.05
N ASN A 127 17.75 -10.36 7.09
CA ASN A 127 18.33 -9.56 8.17
C ASN A 127 17.29 -8.65 8.87
N LEU A 128 16.06 -9.18 9.03
CA LEU A 128 14.96 -8.55 9.75
C LEU A 128 14.57 -9.42 10.96
N PRO A 129 14.21 -8.79 12.10
CA PRO A 129 13.81 -9.54 13.29
C PRO A 129 12.56 -10.39 13.06
N SER A 130 12.47 -11.55 13.73
CA SER A 130 11.30 -12.42 13.70
C SER A 130 10.29 -12.11 14.82
N THR A 131 10.70 -11.34 15.85
CA THR A 131 9.81 -10.94 16.93
C THR A 131 9.14 -9.60 16.65
N LEU A 132 7.84 -9.47 16.97
CA LEU A 132 7.09 -8.23 16.75
C LEU A 132 7.75 -7.02 17.42
N LYS A 133 8.23 -7.18 18.66
CA LYS A 133 8.86 -6.08 19.43
C LYS A 133 10.09 -5.49 18.73
N GLU A 134 10.97 -6.34 18.22
CA GLU A 134 12.20 -5.91 17.56
C GLU A 134 11.91 -5.41 16.15
N PHE A 135 10.99 -6.08 15.44
CA PHE A 135 10.55 -5.67 14.11
C PHE A 135 9.94 -4.26 14.16
N THR A 136 9.02 -3.99 15.12
CA THR A 136 8.41 -2.66 15.33
C THR A 136 9.45 -1.60 15.68
N LYS A 137 10.48 -1.93 16.44
CA LYS A 137 11.56 -0.98 16.73
C LYS A 137 12.32 -0.58 15.47
N LEU A 138 12.57 -1.53 14.58
CA LEU A 138 13.27 -1.29 13.31
C LEU A 138 12.37 -0.53 12.31
N SER A 139 11.10 -0.92 12.16
CA SER A 139 10.15 -0.34 11.22
C SER A 139 9.84 1.14 11.50
N LYS A 140 9.91 1.56 12.77
CA LYS A 140 9.74 2.97 13.17
C LYS A 140 10.95 3.86 12.88
N SER A 141 12.08 3.29 12.46
CA SER A 141 13.23 4.09 12.04
C SER A 141 12.94 4.84 10.74
N VAL A 142 13.43 6.09 10.65
CA VAL A 142 13.35 6.89 9.40
C VAL A 142 13.96 6.14 8.21
N THR A 143 15.01 5.35 8.46
CA THR A 143 15.69 4.56 7.43
C THR A 143 14.82 3.43 6.85
N SER A 144 13.76 2.99 7.57
CA SER A 144 12.88 1.92 7.10
C SER A 144 12.08 2.29 5.83
N ASN A 145 11.92 3.59 5.56
CA ASN A 145 11.27 4.09 4.35
C ASN A 145 11.97 3.63 3.04
N THR A 146 13.29 3.49 3.07
CA THR A 146 14.09 3.11 1.88
C THR A 146 14.91 1.85 2.09
N ASP A 147 14.70 1.14 3.19
CA ASP A 147 15.45 -0.04 3.55
C ASP A 147 15.10 -1.22 2.63
N GLU A 148 16.05 -1.64 1.81
CA GLU A 148 15.90 -2.72 0.84
C GLU A 148 15.62 -4.09 1.49
N ARG A 149 15.96 -4.28 2.78
CA ARG A 149 15.64 -5.52 3.50
C ARG A 149 14.14 -5.75 3.56
N PHE A 150 13.36 -4.68 3.82
CA PHE A 150 11.89 -4.74 3.80
C PHE A 150 11.36 -5.05 2.40
N LYS A 151 11.90 -4.41 1.34
CA LYS A 151 11.47 -4.69 -0.04
C LYS A 151 11.73 -6.13 -0.45
N ASN A 152 12.88 -6.68 -0.06
CA ASN A 152 13.21 -8.08 -0.30
C ASN A 152 12.25 -9.03 0.44
N LEU A 153 11.88 -8.70 1.68
CA LEU A 153 10.86 -9.44 2.43
C LEU A 153 9.49 -9.33 1.74
N PHE A 154 9.05 -8.11 1.33
CA PHE A 154 7.79 -7.91 0.61
C PHE A 154 7.74 -8.70 -0.69
N ALA A 155 8.85 -8.81 -1.41
CA ALA A 155 8.96 -9.64 -2.60
C ALA A 155 8.74 -11.13 -2.29
N ALA A 156 9.30 -11.61 -1.18
CA ALA A 156 9.18 -13.01 -0.77
C ALA A 156 7.75 -13.38 -0.32
N ILE A 157 7.01 -12.43 0.27
CA ILE A 157 5.64 -12.64 0.75
C ILE A 157 4.57 -12.13 -0.21
N ASN A 158 4.93 -11.72 -1.41
CA ASN A 158 4.01 -11.18 -2.43
C ASN A 158 2.93 -12.19 -2.87
N GLY A 159 3.10 -13.48 -2.58
CA GLY A 159 2.12 -14.55 -2.79
C GLY A 159 0.97 -14.57 -1.76
N ASN A 160 1.09 -13.86 -0.63
CA ASN A 160 0.05 -13.78 0.40
C ASN A 160 -1.23 -13.15 -0.17
N SER A 161 -2.38 -13.69 0.20
CA SER A 161 -3.68 -13.26 -0.34
C SER A 161 -4.00 -11.80 -0.02
N GLU A 162 -3.75 -11.34 1.22
CA GLU A 162 -4.01 -9.98 1.63
C GLU A 162 -3.02 -8.97 1.01
N PHE A 163 -1.75 -9.36 0.81
CA PHE A 163 -0.79 -8.55 0.05
C PHE A 163 -1.26 -8.33 -1.40
N ARG A 164 -1.76 -9.40 -2.03
CA ARG A 164 -2.34 -9.31 -3.39
C ARG A 164 -3.59 -8.45 -3.39
N ALA A 165 -4.50 -8.65 -2.43
CA ALA A 165 -5.72 -7.85 -2.29
C ALA A 165 -5.39 -6.36 -2.15
N LEU A 166 -4.46 -5.99 -1.25
CA LEU A 166 -3.99 -4.61 -1.07
C LEU A 166 -3.44 -4.04 -2.38
N LYS A 167 -2.54 -4.77 -3.04
CA LYS A 167 -1.93 -4.35 -4.32
C LYS A 167 -2.97 -4.12 -5.42
N MET A 168 -3.88 -5.08 -5.59
CA MET A 168 -4.92 -5.00 -6.64
C MET A 168 -5.91 -3.88 -6.36
N THR A 169 -6.31 -3.70 -5.11
CA THR A 169 -7.18 -2.61 -4.67
C THR A 169 -6.57 -1.24 -4.95
N LEU A 170 -5.31 -1.03 -4.56
CA LEU A 170 -4.62 0.23 -4.82
C LEU A 170 -4.50 0.52 -6.32
N LYS A 171 -4.14 -0.48 -7.13
CA LYS A 171 -4.06 -0.33 -8.59
C LYS A 171 -5.42 -0.02 -9.22
N TYR A 172 -6.46 -0.72 -8.81
CA TYR A 172 -7.82 -0.49 -9.29
C TYR A 172 -8.30 0.93 -8.96
N LEU A 173 -8.16 1.35 -7.70
CA LEU A 173 -8.52 2.70 -7.26
C LEU A 173 -7.76 3.79 -8.04
N LEU A 174 -6.47 3.60 -8.29
CA LEU A 174 -5.65 4.55 -9.05
C LEU A 174 -6.00 4.59 -10.53
N ASP A 175 -6.49 3.48 -11.10
CA ASP A 175 -6.97 3.41 -12.49
C ASP A 175 -8.35 4.07 -12.64
N LYS A 176 -9.30 3.71 -11.76
CA LYS A 176 -10.70 4.13 -11.85
C LYS A 176 -10.98 5.50 -11.23
N GLN A 177 -10.28 5.86 -10.15
CA GLN A 177 -10.44 7.13 -9.43
C GLN A 177 -11.91 7.48 -9.15
N TYR A 178 -12.44 8.48 -9.85
CA TYR A 178 -13.83 8.96 -9.72
C TYR A 178 -14.86 7.98 -10.28
N ASN A 179 -14.45 7.02 -11.10
CA ASN A 179 -15.29 6.02 -11.76
C ASN A 179 -15.20 4.64 -11.09
N THR A 180 -14.86 4.61 -9.81
CA THR A 180 -14.76 3.36 -9.04
C THR A 180 -16.13 2.67 -8.94
N ASP A 181 -16.21 1.42 -9.34
CA ASP A 181 -17.33 0.52 -9.06
C ASP A 181 -17.09 -0.18 -7.71
N ILE A 182 -17.98 0.08 -6.76
CA ILE A 182 -17.87 -0.47 -5.39
C ILE A 182 -18.03 -1.99 -5.37
N SER A 183 -18.89 -2.55 -6.22
CA SER A 183 -19.09 -4.01 -6.27
C SER A 183 -17.83 -4.72 -6.77
N GLU A 184 -17.20 -4.18 -7.82
CA GLU A 184 -15.93 -4.70 -8.33
C GLU A 184 -14.80 -4.51 -7.33
N LEU A 185 -14.75 -3.36 -6.66
CA LEU A 185 -13.77 -3.08 -5.62
C LEU A 185 -13.89 -4.06 -4.45
N THR A 186 -15.11 -4.37 -4.01
CA THR A 186 -15.39 -5.38 -2.97
C THR A 186 -14.89 -6.76 -3.40
N ARG A 187 -15.13 -7.14 -4.63
CA ARG A 187 -14.69 -8.42 -5.19
C ARG A 187 -13.16 -8.53 -5.23
N ILE A 188 -12.48 -7.46 -5.67
CA ILE A 188 -11.02 -7.39 -5.71
C ILE A 188 -10.43 -7.50 -4.30
N PHE A 189 -10.98 -6.76 -3.35
CA PHE A 189 -10.51 -6.76 -1.96
C PHE A 189 -10.73 -8.11 -1.28
N GLY A 190 -11.83 -8.80 -1.60
CA GLY A 190 -12.10 -10.17 -1.13
C GLY A 190 -11.21 -11.26 -1.73
N GLY A 191 -10.30 -10.93 -2.64
CA GLY A 191 -9.39 -11.89 -3.27
C GLY A 191 -9.95 -12.63 -4.49
N GLU A 192 -11.15 -12.27 -4.95
CA GLU A 192 -11.81 -12.85 -6.15
C GLU A 192 -11.39 -12.16 -7.45
N ALA A 193 -10.21 -11.57 -7.51
CA ALA A 193 -9.70 -10.98 -8.75
C ALA A 193 -9.51 -12.08 -9.81
N ARG A 194 -10.20 -11.96 -10.95
CA ARG A 194 -10.02 -12.85 -12.10
C ARG A 194 -8.55 -12.88 -12.50
N GLU A 195 -8.03 -14.08 -12.74
CA GLU A 195 -6.83 -14.30 -13.54
C GLU A 195 -7.11 -13.87 -14.99
N GLU A 196 -7.26 -12.60 -15.24
CA GLU A 196 -7.28 -12.08 -16.62
C GLU A 196 -5.82 -11.90 -17.09
N ASN A 197 -5.49 -12.71 -18.09
CA ASN A 197 -4.30 -12.72 -18.95
C ASN A 197 -3.24 -13.80 -18.67
N ARG A 198 -3.64 -15.05 -18.86
CA ARG A 198 -2.75 -16.08 -19.39
C ARG A 198 -3.32 -16.67 -20.67
N ILE A 199 -3.69 -15.86 -21.64
CA ILE A 199 -3.95 -16.31 -23.01
C ILE A 199 -3.57 -15.15 -23.95
N THR A 200 -2.30 -15.05 -24.32
CA THR A 200 -1.87 -14.63 -25.67
C THR A 200 -0.37 -14.91 -25.76
N GLY A 201 -0.05 -15.95 -26.49
CA GLY A 201 1.36 -16.19 -26.88
C GLY A 201 1.69 -17.64 -27.18
N GLU A 202 0.89 -18.30 -28.00
CA GLU A 202 1.38 -19.39 -28.83
C GLU A 202 0.55 -19.42 -30.11
N VAL A 203 1.09 -18.84 -31.16
CA VAL A 203 1.08 -19.32 -32.54
C VAL A 203 2.36 -18.82 -33.20
#